data_4016781f44279c741dd217cc093ab8e5
#
_entry.id   4016781f44279c741dd217cc093ab8e5
#
_cell.length_a   1.000
_cell.length_b   1.000
_cell.length_c   1.000
_cell.angle_alpha   90.00
_cell.angle_beta   90.00
_cell.angle_gamma   90.00
#
_symmetry.space_group_name_H-M   'P 1'
#
loop_
_entity.id
_entity.type
_entity.pdbx_description
1 polymer ?
#
loop_
_entity_poly.entity_id
_entity_poly.type
_entity_poly.pdbx_seq_one_letter_code
_entity_poly.pdbx_strand_id
1 'polypeptide(L)'
;MMRVPRSARPSTMFVKVPREGGYGGEFEQPVEVRRVRFEPVSAWLVREYALGDGAQGLVIADGADSPGMFDVPVGRRVSIDGGEWMNVARCTPRRAFGTRPHHWELEVR
;
A
#
# COMPACT_ATOMS: atom_id res chain seq x y z
N MET A 1 12.10 -9.85 -13.80
CA MET A 1 11.89 -9.29 -12.44
C MET A 1 11.38 -10.39 -11.54
N MET A 2 12.07 -10.60 -10.42
CA MET A 2 11.67 -11.60 -9.44
C MET A 2 10.55 -11.06 -8.56
N ARG A 3 9.59 -11.92 -8.25
CA ARG A 3 8.54 -11.55 -7.29
C ARG A 3 9.05 -11.62 -5.86
N VAL A 4 8.52 -10.76 -5.02
CA VAL A 4 8.80 -10.80 -3.59
C VAL A 4 8.15 -12.07 -3.01
N PRO A 5 8.91 -12.94 -2.33
CA PRO A 5 8.34 -14.17 -1.77
C PRO A 5 7.25 -13.88 -0.72
N ARG A 6 6.30 -14.80 -0.57
CA ARG A 6 5.27 -14.69 0.46
C ARG A 6 5.85 -14.55 1.86
N SER A 7 6.95 -15.26 2.15
CA SER A 7 7.63 -15.17 3.44
C SER A 7 8.13 -13.75 3.76
N ALA A 8 8.37 -12.93 2.74
CA ALA A 8 8.79 -11.53 2.89
C ALA A 8 7.61 -10.56 2.84
N ARG A 9 6.37 -11.06 2.71
CA ARG A 9 5.14 -10.27 2.68
C ARG A 9 4.12 -10.82 3.69
N PRO A 10 4.45 -10.79 5.00
CA PRO A 10 3.63 -11.45 6.01
C PRO A 10 2.42 -10.64 6.46
N SER A 11 2.28 -9.39 6.03
CA SER A 11 1.32 -8.46 6.61
C SER A 11 0.03 -8.36 5.80
N THR A 12 -1.01 -7.85 6.45
CA THR A 12 -2.29 -7.54 5.84
C THR A 12 -2.52 -6.04 5.93
N MET A 13 -2.87 -5.42 4.80
CA MET A 13 -3.20 -4.01 4.74
C MET A 13 -4.71 -3.85 4.66
N PHE A 14 -5.24 -2.91 5.45
CA PHE A 14 -6.65 -2.50 5.39
C PHE A 14 -6.71 -1.09 4.81
N VAL A 15 -7.55 -0.89 3.81
CA VAL A 15 -7.70 0.41 3.14
C VAL A 15 -9.11 0.93 3.38
N LYS A 16 -9.23 2.13 3.96
CA LYS A 16 -10.53 2.79 4.09
C LYS A 16 -11.00 3.29 2.73
N VAL A 17 -12.21 2.91 2.38
CA VAL A 17 -12.85 3.33 1.13
C VAL A 17 -14.06 4.19 1.49
N PRO A 18 -14.17 5.44 0.98
CA PRO A 18 -15.33 6.27 1.25
C PRO A 18 -16.59 5.61 0.72
N ARG A 19 -17.67 5.70 1.50
CA ARG A 19 -18.99 5.25 1.03
C ARG A 19 -19.47 6.22 -0.04
N GLU A 20 -19.89 5.68 -1.18
CA GLU A 20 -20.49 6.48 -2.24
C GLU A 20 -21.78 7.14 -1.74
N GLY A 21 -21.88 8.46 -1.89
CA GLY A 21 -23.03 9.24 -1.40
C GLY A 21 -23.04 9.46 0.11
N GLY A 22 -22.01 9.04 0.83
CA GLY A 22 -21.88 9.26 2.26
C GLY A 22 -21.52 10.70 2.62
N TYR A 23 -21.93 11.13 3.80
CA TYR A 23 -21.64 12.44 4.33
C TYR A 23 -20.76 12.33 5.57
N GLY A 24 -19.94 13.36 5.82
CA GLY A 24 -19.22 13.49 7.08
C GLY A 24 -18.13 12.46 7.30
N GLY A 25 -17.54 11.94 6.24
CA GLY A 25 -16.43 10.99 6.36
C GLY A 25 -16.87 9.55 6.60
N GLU A 26 -18.09 9.20 6.22
CA GLU A 26 -18.55 7.82 6.28
C GLU A 26 -17.76 6.93 5.31
N PHE A 27 -17.42 5.73 5.78
CA PHE A 27 -16.66 4.75 5.00
C PHE A 27 -17.38 3.41 4.99
N GLU A 28 -17.18 2.67 3.91
CA GLU A 28 -17.57 1.28 3.85
C GLU A 28 -16.62 0.44 4.69
N GLN A 29 -16.89 -0.87 4.78
CA GLN A 29 -15.95 -1.82 5.37
C GLN A 29 -14.59 -1.66 4.67
N PRO A 30 -13.49 -1.62 5.43
CA PRO A 30 -12.18 -1.50 4.82
C PRO A 30 -11.89 -2.65 3.84
N VAL A 31 -11.24 -2.32 2.75
CA VAL A 31 -10.75 -3.34 1.81
C VAL A 31 -9.53 -4.01 2.42
N GLU A 32 -9.57 -5.35 2.50
CA GLU A 32 -8.47 -6.14 3.01
C GLU A 32 -7.56 -6.56 1.85
N VAL A 33 -6.27 -6.26 1.97
CA VAL A 33 -5.25 -6.68 1.01
C VAL A 33 -4.23 -7.52 1.76
N ARG A 34 -4.18 -8.81 1.46
CA ARG A 34 -3.27 -9.74 2.13
C ARG A 34 -1.92 -9.83 1.44
N ARG A 35 -0.97 -10.35 2.18
CA ARG A 35 0.38 -10.67 1.70
C ARG A 35 1.10 -9.45 1.14
N VAL A 36 1.09 -8.39 1.93
CA VAL A 36 1.88 -7.19 1.65
C VAL A 36 3.12 -7.18 2.54
N ARG A 37 4.12 -6.42 2.14
CA ARG A 37 5.31 -6.15 2.95
C ARG A 37 5.28 -4.70 3.39
N PHE A 38 5.47 -4.47 4.68
CA PHE A 38 5.67 -3.12 5.22
C PHE A 38 7.13 -2.96 5.63
N GLU A 39 7.79 -1.98 5.04
CA GLU A 39 9.16 -1.58 5.39
C GLU A 39 9.10 -0.27 6.16
N PRO A 40 9.49 -0.24 7.44
CA PRO A 40 9.62 1.02 8.17
C PRO A 40 10.66 1.92 7.52
N VAL A 41 10.45 3.23 7.63
CA VAL A 41 11.34 4.21 7.03
C VAL A 41 12.77 4.06 7.55
N SER A 42 13.73 4.21 6.63
CA SER A 42 15.17 4.21 6.91
C SER A 42 15.85 5.13 5.92
N ALA A 43 17.09 5.52 6.22
CA ALA A 43 17.86 6.37 5.30
C ALA A 43 18.04 5.70 3.93
N TRP A 44 18.28 4.39 3.92
CA TRP A 44 18.39 3.62 2.68
C TRP A 44 17.08 3.65 1.88
N LEU A 45 15.97 3.41 2.56
CA LEU A 45 14.66 3.37 1.93
C LEU A 45 14.29 4.73 1.33
N VAL A 46 14.59 5.81 2.05
CA VAL A 46 14.35 7.18 1.56
C VAL A 46 15.11 7.43 0.26
N ARG A 47 16.36 7.00 0.18
CA ARG A 47 17.18 7.20 -1.02
C ARG A 47 16.70 6.34 -2.19
N GLU A 48 16.45 5.04 -1.94
CA GLU A 48 16.09 4.09 -2.99
C GLU A 48 14.71 4.39 -3.60
N TYR A 49 13.77 4.84 -2.78
CA TYR A 49 12.40 5.07 -3.23
C TYR A 49 12.01 6.54 -3.28
N ALA A 50 12.95 7.43 -3.04
CA ALA A 50 12.72 8.88 -3.04
C ALA A 50 11.53 9.28 -2.15
N LEU A 51 11.49 8.75 -0.93
CA LEU A 51 10.41 9.05 0.01
C LEU A 51 10.47 10.49 0.49
N GLY A 52 9.31 11.12 0.62
CA GLY A 52 9.21 12.49 1.11
C GLY A 52 9.34 12.60 2.62
N ASP A 53 9.43 13.83 3.10
CA ASP A 53 9.49 14.13 4.53
C ASP A 53 8.23 13.63 5.23
N GLY A 54 8.41 13.05 6.40
CA GLY A 54 7.30 12.53 7.19
C GLY A 54 6.85 11.13 6.82
N ALA A 55 7.48 10.49 5.82
CA ALA A 55 7.15 9.10 5.47
C ALA A 55 7.43 8.17 6.64
N GLN A 56 6.45 7.30 6.96
CA GLN A 56 6.62 6.28 8.00
C GLN A 56 7.16 4.97 7.42
N GLY A 57 6.96 4.74 6.13
CA GLY A 57 7.46 3.55 5.48
C GLY A 57 6.92 3.35 4.08
N LEU A 58 7.16 2.15 3.58
CA LEU A 58 6.76 1.72 2.25
C LEU A 58 6.00 0.40 2.34
N VAL A 59 4.88 0.31 1.63
CA VAL A 59 4.12 -0.93 1.49
C VAL A 59 4.36 -1.48 0.09
N ILE A 60 4.70 -2.76 0.00
CA ILE A 60 4.85 -3.45 -1.27
C ILE A 60 3.77 -4.53 -1.37
N ALA A 61 2.97 -4.47 -2.44
CA ALA A 61 1.95 -5.47 -2.73
C ALA A 61 2.22 -6.11 -4.09
N ASP A 62 1.94 -7.41 -4.20
CA ASP A 62 2.21 -8.18 -5.42
C ASP A 62 1.03 -8.13 -6.38
N GLY A 63 1.30 -8.07 -7.67
CA GLY A 63 0.26 -7.99 -8.70
C GLY A 63 -0.57 -9.26 -8.88
N ALA A 64 -0.03 -10.40 -8.49
CA ALA A 64 -0.71 -11.70 -8.64
C ALA A 64 -1.09 -12.33 -7.31
N ASP A 65 -0.37 -11.99 -6.22
CA ASP A 65 -0.47 -12.71 -4.95
C ASP A 65 -0.90 -11.84 -3.75
N SER A 66 -1.29 -10.61 -3.99
CA SER A 66 -1.90 -9.74 -2.96
C SER A 66 -3.36 -9.51 -3.34
N PRO A 67 -4.28 -10.42 -2.91
CA PRO A 67 -5.68 -10.30 -3.30
C PRO A 67 -6.28 -8.98 -2.83
N GLY A 68 -7.11 -8.40 -3.68
CA GLY A 68 -7.79 -7.14 -3.39
C GLY A 68 -6.99 -5.89 -3.69
N MET A 69 -5.74 -6.02 -4.15
CA MET A 69 -4.91 -4.83 -4.42
C MET A 69 -5.41 -4.05 -5.63
N PHE A 70 -5.34 -2.74 -5.53
CA PHE A 70 -5.79 -1.79 -6.54
C PHE A 70 -4.95 -0.51 -6.47
N ASP A 71 -5.11 0.38 -7.44
CA ASP A 71 -4.45 1.68 -7.43
C ASP A 71 -5.10 2.55 -6.35
N VAL A 72 -4.43 2.65 -5.19
CA VAL A 72 -4.96 3.36 -4.03
C VAL A 72 -4.77 4.87 -4.21
N PRO A 73 -5.85 5.66 -4.21
CA PRO A 73 -5.72 7.11 -4.34
C PRO A 73 -4.94 7.74 -3.19
N VAL A 74 -4.17 8.77 -3.50
CA VAL A 74 -3.47 9.57 -2.49
C VAL A 74 -4.48 10.14 -1.50
N GLY A 75 -4.14 10.10 -0.23
CA GLY A 75 -4.99 10.58 0.85
C GLY A 75 -5.86 9.52 1.48
N ARG A 76 -5.95 8.32 0.90
CA ARG A 76 -6.63 7.20 1.54
C ARG A 76 -5.88 6.79 2.80
N ARG A 77 -6.63 6.29 3.77
CA ARG A 77 -6.04 5.79 5.01
C ARG A 77 -5.85 4.29 4.94
N VAL A 78 -4.70 3.84 5.39
CA VAL A 78 -4.36 2.41 5.44
C VAL A 78 -3.85 2.05 6.82
N SER A 79 -4.08 0.80 7.21
CA SER A 79 -3.59 0.22 8.46
C SER A 79 -2.88 -1.08 8.14
N ILE A 80 -1.74 -1.32 8.74
CA ILE A 80 -0.98 -2.56 8.58
C ILE A 80 -1.20 -3.41 9.83
N ASP A 81 -1.72 -4.62 9.63
CA ASP A 81 -1.98 -5.61 10.69
C ASP A 81 -2.82 -5.04 11.85
N GLY A 82 -3.75 -4.14 11.54
CA GLY A 82 -4.61 -3.53 12.56
C GLY A 82 -3.95 -2.44 13.37
N GLY A 83 -2.78 -1.95 12.97
CA GLY A 83 -2.08 -0.85 13.63
C GLY A 83 -2.73 0.51 13.37
N GLU A 84 -1.99 1.58 13.65
CA GLU A 84 -2.48 2.94 13.44
C GLU A 84 -2.76 3.22 11.97
N TRP A 85 -3.76 4.06 11.73
CA TRP A 85 -4.09 4.49 10.38
C TRP A 85 -3.06 5.50 9.87
N MET A 86 -2.55 5.26 8.67
CA MET A 86 -1.60 6.12 8.00
C MET A 86 -2.20 6.62 6.69
N ASN A 87 -1.68 7.71 6.16
CA ASN A 87 -2.14 8.26 4.89
C ASN A 87 -1.27 7.76 3.74
N VAL A 88 -1.89 7.44 2.62
CA VAL A 88 -1.17 7.12 1.39
C VAL A 88 -0.70 8.44 0.77
N ALA A 89 0.61 8.63 0.71
CA ALA A 89 1.22 9.81 0.11
C ALA A 89 1.50 9.60 -1.38
N ARG A 90 1.72 8.35 -1.78
CA ARG A 90 1.99 8.00 -3.18
C ARG A 90 1.70 6.53 -3.37
N CYS A 91 1.09 6.17 -4.50
CA CYS A 91 0.88 4.80 -4.92
C CYS A 91 1.44 4.64 -6.32
N THR A 92 2.47 3.83 -6.48
CA THR A 92 3.16 3.65 -7.76
C THR A 92 3.01 2.21 -8.23
N PRO A 93 2.22 1.96 -9.28
CA PRO A 93 2.20 0.65 -9.92
C PRO A 93 3.47 0.47 -10.74
N ARG A 94 4.14 -0.67 -10.57
CA ARG A 94 5.34 -1.03 -11.32
C ARG A 94 4.99 -2.16 -12.29
N ARG A 95 5.10 -1.89 -13.57
CA ARG A 95 4.79 -2.84 -14.62
C ARG A 95 6.06 -3.43 -15.19
N ALA A 96 6.08 -4.77 -15.33
CA ALA A 96 7.16 -5.46 -16.02
C ALA A 96 6.81 -5.68 -17.48
N PHE A 97 5.64 -6.28 -17.72
CA PHE A 97 5.13 -6.56 -19.05
C PHE A 97 3.62 -6.35 -19.08
N GLY A 98 3.10 -5.83 -20.20
CA GLY A 98 1.67 -5.61 -20.37
C GLY A 98 1.12 -4.49 -19.51
N THR A 99 -0.19 -4.48 -19.29
CA THR A 99 -0.91 -3.42 -18.59
C THR A 99 -1.08 -3.69 -17.09
N ARG A 100 -0.95 -4.95 -16.68
CA ARG A 100 -1.15 -5.34 -15.28
C ARG A 100 0.11 -5.07 -14.47
N PRO A 101 0.01 -4.41 -13.32
CA PRO A 101 1.19 -4.18 -12.49
C PRO A 101 1.82 -5.47 -11.99
N HIS A 102 3.16 -5.51 -12.00
CA HIS A 102 3.92 -6.57 -11.34
C HIS A 102 3.78 -6.44 -9.83
N HIS A 103 3.89 -5.21 -9.33
CA HIS A 103 3.68 -4.89 -7.92
C HIS A 103 3.30 -3.41 -7.77
N TRP A 104 2.88 -3.04 -6.57
CA TRP A 104 2.64 -1.65 -6.19
C TRP A 104 3.58 -1.27 -5.07
N GLU A 105 4.02 -0.01 -5.08
CA GLU A 105 4.81 0.61 -4.02
C GLU A 105 4.01 1.78 -3.46
N LEU A 106 3.65 1.71 -2.18
CA LEU A 106 2.88 2.76 -1.52
C LEU A 106 3.74 3.43 -0.46
N GLU A 107 3.93 4.74 -0.61
CA GLU A 107 4.52 5.56 0.45
C GLU A 107 3.41 5.92 1.43
N VAL A 108 3.64 5.66 2.72
CA VAL A 108 2.66 5.95 3.78
C VAL A 108 3.24 6.91 4.81
N ARG A 109 2.36 7.76 5.35
CA ARG A 109 2.72 8.78 6.34
C ARG A 109 1.87 8.73 7.59
#